data_0a7bc041a272068c0ae64d65269fa2cc
#
_entry.id   0a7bc041a272068c0ae64d65269fa2cc
#
_cell.length_a   1.000
_cell.length_b   1.000
_cell.length_c   1.000
_cell.angle_alpha   90.00
_cell.angle_beta   90.00
_cell.angle_gamma   90.00
#
_symmetry.space_group_name_H-M   'P 1'
#
loop_
_entity.id
_entity.type
_entity.pdbx_description
1 polymer ?
#
loop_
_entity_poly.entity_id
_entity_poly.type
_entity_poly.pdbx_seq_one_letter_code
_entity_poly.pdbx_strand_id
1 'polypeptide(L)'
;VARENLDKLAVILNKYENTEILIEGHTDSTGPEEYNRELSIRRAQSVATYLQHDNVIPTRFTIMGYGESQPIADNGTPEGRQANRRVEIAIFANDKLKKIAREKTGG
;
A
#
# COMPACT_ATOMS: atom_id res chain seq x y z
N VAL A 1 -2.91 -0.08 -9.91
CA VAL A 1 -2.49 1.33 -9.86
C VAL A 1 -1.74 1.67 -11.14
N ALA A 2 -2.11 2.75 -11.79
CA ALA A 2 -1.47 3.17 -13.02
C ALA A 2 -0.06 3.73 -12.75
N ARG A 3 0.88 3.45 -13.65
CA ARG A 3 2.27 3.90 -13.52
C ARG A 3 2.38 5.41 -13.34
N GLU A 4 1.58 6.17 -14.08
CA GLU A 4 1.57 7.64 -13.96
C GLU A 4 1.21 8.11 -12.56
N ASN A 5 0.25 7.43 -11.92
CA ASN A 5 -0.15 7.74 -10.56
C ASN A 5 0.95 7.38 -9.56
N LEU A 6 1.67 6.28 -9.80
CA LEU A 6 2.81 5.89 -8.97
C LEU A 6 3.98 6.87 -9.11
N ASP A 7 4.24 7.34 -10.32
CA ASP A 7 5.29 8.35 -10.56
C ASP A 7 4.99 9.65 -9.81
N LYS A 8 3.75 10.10 -9.85
CA LYS A 8 3.30 11.30 -9.12
C LYS A 8 3.41 11.09 -7.61
N LEU A 9 3.02 9.92 -7.14
CA LEU A 9 3.12 9.57 -5.72
C LEU A 9 4.58 9.55 -5.28
N ALA A 10 5.48 9.00 -6.08
CA ALA A 10 6.91 8.95 -5.77
C ALA A 10 7.49 10.36 -5.58
N VAL A 11 7.09 11.32 -6.40
CA VAL A 11 7.52 12.73 -6.24
C VAL A 11 7.12 13.24 -4.85
N ILE A 12 5.89 12.99 -4.42
CA ILE A 12 5.40 13.41 -3.11
C ILE A 12 6.16 12.69 -1.99
N LEU A 13 6.35 11.38 -2.11
CA LEU A 13 7.04 10.58 -1.10
C LEU A 13 8.49 10.98 -0.92
N ASN A 14 9.17 11.35 -2.01
CA ASN A 14 10.55 11.83 -1.97
C ASN A 14 10.65 13.23 -1.40
N LYS A 15 9.61 14.03 -1.52
CA LYS A 15 9.54 15.35 -0.91
C LYS A 15 9.33 15.27 0.61
N TYR A 16 8.53 14.32 1.07
CA TYR A 16 8.21 14.15 2.49
C TYR A 16 8.87 12.87 3.03
N GLU A 17 10.19 12.91 3.16
CA GLU A 17 11.01 11.74 3.49
C GLU A 17 10.75 11.14 4.87
N ASN A 18 10.20 11.92 5.81
CA ASN A 18 9.92 11.46 7.17
C ASN A 18 8.55 10.80 7.31
N THR A 19 8.18 9.99 6.33
CA THR A 19 6.94 9.22 6.35
C THR A 19 7.21 7.74 6.13
N GLU A 20 6.37 6.90 6.72
CA GLU A 20 6.34 5.46 6.50
C GLU A 20 5.21 5.14 5.54
N ILE A 21 5.44 4.15 4.68
CA ILE A 21 4.54 3.80 3.59
C ILE A 21 4.08 2.38 3.78
N LEU A 22 2.77 2.20 3.99
CA LEU A 22 2.14 0.89 4.07
C LEU A 22 1.51 0.57 2.72
N ILE A 23 1.92 -0.56 2.13
CA ILE A 23 1.40 -1.02 0.85
C ILE A 23 0.63 -2.31 1.11
N GLU A 24 -0.68 -2.29 0.84
CA GLU A 24 -1.60 -3.38 1.14
C GLU A 24 -2.16 -3.98 -0.13
N GLY A 25 -1.90 -5.26 -0.35
CA GLY A 25 -2.44 -5.99 -1.49
C GLY A 25 -3.74 -6.70 -1.12
N HIS A 26 -4.67 -6.75 -2.06
CA HIS A 26 -5.96 -7.40 -1.91
C HIS A 26 -6.31 -8.19 -3.15
N THR A 27 -7.14 -9.23 -2.97
CA THR A 27 -7.67 -10.05 -4.06
C THR A 27 -9.18 -10.15 -3.95
N ASP A 28 -9.83 -10.69 -5.00
CA ASP A 28 -11.19 -11.19 -4.87
C ASP A 28 -11.17 -12.58 -4.18
N SER A 29 -12.34 -13.20 -4.04
CA SER A 29 -12.50 -14.48 -3.36
C SER A 29 -12.34 -15.70 -4.28
N THR A 30 -11.87 -15.51 -5.51
CA THR A 30 -11.69 -16.60 -6.47
C THR A 30 -10.43 -17.39 -6.15
N GLY A 31 -10.57 -18.72 -6.03
CA GLY A 31 -9.47 -19.63 -5.78
C GLY A 31 -9.11 -19.78 -4.30
N PRO A 32 -8.05 -20.57 -4.02
CA PRO A 32 -7.65 -20.88 -2.64
C PRO A 32 -7.21 -19.65 -1.85
N GLU A 33 -7.57 -19.61 -0.58
CA GLU A 33 -7.27 -18.50 0.32
C GLU A 33 -5.75 -18.25 0.44
N GLU A 34 -4.97 -19.31 0.62
CA GLU A 34 -3.51 -19.17 0.73
C GLU A 34 -2.88 -18.63 -0.56
N TYR A 35 -3.36 -19.07 -1.70
CA TYR A 35 -2.91 -18.54 -2.99
C TYR A 35 -3.20 -17.04 -3.10
N ASN A 36 -4.39 -16.63 -2.71
CA ASN A 36 -4.81 -15.23 -2.75
C ASN A 36 -3.97 -14.37 -1.79
N ARG A 37 -3.63 -14.90 -0.63
CA ARG A 37 -2.77 -14.20 0.31
C ARG A 37 -1.38 -13.95 -0.29
N GLU A 38 -0.76 -14.96 -0.88
CA GLU A 38 0.53 -14.82 -1.54
C GLU A 38 0.47 -13.88 -2.74
N LEU A 39 -0.60 -13.99 -3.53
CA LEU A 39 -0.82 -13.11 -4.69
C LEU A 39 -0.93 -11.65 -4.25
N SER A 40 -1.63 -11.38 -3.16
CA SER A 40 -1.78 -10.02 -2.63
C SER A 40 -0.45 -9.44 -2.16
N ILE A 41 0.41 -10.25 -1.55
CA ILE A 41 1.76 -9.84 -1.15
C ILE A 41 2.59 -9.50 -2.40
N ARG A 42 2.54 -10.35 -3.43
CA ARG A 42 3.28 -10.10 -4.68
C ARG A 42 2.82 -8.83 -5.38
N ARG A 43 1.53 -8.54 -5.37
CA ARG A 43 1.00 -7.30 -5.95
C ARG A 43 1.50 -6.08 -5.19
N ALA A 44 1.47 -6.12 -3.87
CA ALA A 44 2.00 -5.05 -3.04
C ALA A 44 3.51 -4.88 -3.26
N GLN A 45 4.24 -5.99 -3.35
CA GLN A 45 5.68 -5.97 -3.60
C GLN A 45 6.01 -5.35 -4.98
N SER A 46 5.20 -5.62 -5.99
CA SER A 46 5.38 -5.03 -7.33
C SER A 46 5.26 -3.52 -7.29
N VAL A 47 4.29 -3.00 -6.54
CA VAL A 47 4.12 -1.56 -6.36
C VAL A 47 5.32 -0.97 -5.61
N ALA A 48 5.78 -1.61 -4.55
CA ALA A 48 6.97 -1.18 -3.80
C ALA A 48 8.20 -1.13 -4.70
N THR A 49 8.40 -2.16 -5.52
CA THR A 49 9.54 -2.22 -6.45
C THR A 49 9.48 -1.09 -7.46
N TYR A 50 8.30 -0.78 -7.98
CA TYR A 50 8.14 0.34 -8.90
C TYR A 50 8.49 1.68 -8.25
N LEU A 51 8.01 1.92 -7.04
CA LEU A 51 8.34 3.15 -6.29
C LEU A 51 9.83 3.22 -5.96
N GLN A 52 10.47 2.09 -5.71
CA GLN A 52 11.91 2.03 -5.49
C GLN A 52 12.69 2.44 -6.74
N HIS A 53 12.23 2.08 -7.93
CA HIS A 53 12.81 2.56 -9.19
C HIS A 53 12.65 4.07 -9.35
N ASP A 54 11.63 4.65 -8.74
CA ASP A 54 11.42 6.10 -8.69
C ASP A 54 12.13 6.75 -7.49
N ASN A 55 13.14 6.09 -6.95
CA ASN A 55 14.03 6.57 -5.88
C ASN A 55 13.40 6.70 -4.50
N VAL A 56 12.29 6.01 -4.24
CA VAL A 56 11.74 5.92 -2.89
C VAL A 56 12.53 4.87 -2.12
N ILE A 57 13.07 5.25 -0.96
CA ILE A 57 13.95 4.38 -0.17
C ILE A 57 13.17 3.19 0.39
N PRO A 58 13.60 1.93 0.11
CA PRO A 58 12.83 0.74 0.45
C PRO A 58 12.63 0.50 1.95
N THR A 59 13.50 1.01 2.80
CA THR A 59 13.35 0.87 4.26
C THR A 59 12.12 1.59 4.81
N ARG A 60 11.50 2.46 4.02
CA ARG A 60 10.26 3.15 4.40
C ARG A 60 9.01 2.30 4.19
N PHE A 61 9.10 1.20 3.44
CA PHE A 61 7.94 0.38 3.08
C PHE A 61 7.63 -0.67 4.14
N THR A 62 6.33 -0.85 4.40
CA THR A 62 5.78 -2.04 5.05
C THR A 62 4.79 -2.65 4.07
N ILE A 63 4.93 -3.94 3.80
CA ILE A 63 4.11 -4.65 2.83
C ILE A 63 3.21 -5.63 3.55
N MET A 64 1.91 -5.56 3.28
CA MET A 64 0.90 -6.45 3.83
C MET A 64 0.08 -7.07 2.71
N GLY A 65 -0.20 -8.35 2.83
CA GLY A 65 -1.10 -9.04 1.93
C GLY A 65 -2.28 -9.60 2.70
N TYR A 66 -3.47 -9.10 2.40
CA TYR A 66 -4.70 -9.53 3.08
C TYR A 66 -5.46 -10.60 2.31
N GLY A 67 -5.04 -10.89 1.07
CA GLY A 67 -5.79 -11.81 0.22
C GLY A 67 -7.22 -11.32 0.04
N GLU A 68 -8.18 -12.20 0.26
CA GLU A 68 -9.61 -11.90 0.11
C GLU A 68 -10.30 -11.43 1.39
N SER A 69 -9.56 -11.28 2.50
CA SER A 69 -10.16 -11.06 3.83
C SER A 69 -10.77 -9.68 4.05
N GLN A 70 -10.46 -8.70 3.21
CA GLN A 70 -10.95 -7.33 3.36
C GLN A 70 -11.60 -6.80 2.07
N PRO A 71 -12.76 -7.34 1.68
CA PRO A 71 -13.44 -6.89 0.47
C PRO A 71 -14.04 -5.48 0.66
N ILE A 72 -14.04 -4.70 -0.41
CA ILE A 72 -14.72 -3.40 -0.47
C ILE A 72 -15.96 -3.45 -1.35
N ALA A 73 -16.18 -4.55 -2.05
CA ALA A 73 -17.31 -4.73 -2.97
C ALA A 73 -17.76 -6.20 -2.97
N ASP A 74 -18.88 -6.47 -3.64
CA ASP A 74 -19.48 -7.80 -3.71
C ASP A 74 -18.64 -8.73 -4.60
N ASN A 75 -18.09 -9.80 -4.03
CA ASN A 75 -17.40 -10.84 -4.78
C ASN A 75 -18.32 -11.68 -5.66
N GLY A 76 -19.62 -11.55 -5.51
CA GLY A 76 -20.62 -12.23 -6.33
C GLY A 76 -20.79 -11.63 -7.73
N THR A 77 -20.24 -10.44 -7.98
CA THR A 77 -20.32 -9.77 -9.28
C THR A 77 -18.93 -9.57 -9.89
N PRO A 78 -18.81 -9.57 -11.24
CA PRO A 78 -17.54 -9.29 -11.89
C PRO A 78 -16.97 -7.91 -11.53
N GLU A 79 -17.83 -6.91 -11.45
CA GLU A 79 -17.45 -5.54 -11.09
C GLU A 79 -16.92 -5.46 -9.66
N GLY A 80 -17.60 -6.15 -8.73
CA GLY A 80 -17.18 -6.21 -7.34
C GLY A 80 -15.85 -6.93 -7.16
N ARG A 81 -15.67 -8.05 -7.88
CA ARG A 81 -14.40 -8.77 -7.86
C ARG A 81 -13.25 -7.90 -8.37
N GLN A 82 -13.48 -7.15 -9.45
CA GLN A 82 -12.47 -6.24 -9.98
C GLN A 82 -12.11 -5.16 -8.97
N ALA A 83 -13.09 -4.60 -8.29
CA ALA A 83 -12.86 -3.59 -7.25
C ALA A 83 -12.04 -4.17 -6.07
N ASN A 84 -12.22 -5.44 -5.74
CA ASN A 84 -11.48 -6.10 -4.67
C ASN A 84 -10.03 -6.42 -5.04
N ARG A 85 -9.72 -6.58 -6.33
CA ARG A 85 -8.35 -6.79 -6.81
C ARG A 85 -7.63 -5.45 -6.87
N ARG A 86 -7.06 -5.04 -5.74
CA ARG A 86 -6.48 -3.71 -5.60
C ARG A 86 -5.23 -3.70 -4.73
N VAL A 87 -4.47 -2.63 -4.83
CA VAL A 87 -3.41 -2.28 -3.89
C VAL A 87 -3.77 -0.93 -3.29
N GLU A 88 -3.76 -0.84 -1.97
CA GLU A 88 -3.99 0.40 -1.25
C GLU A 88 -2.68 0.87 -0.63
N ILE A 89 -2.46 2.17 -0.63
CA ILE A 89 -1.25 2.78 -0.09
C ILE A 89 -1.65 3.77 0.99
N ALA A 90 -1.15 3.54 2.21
CA ALA A 90 -1.35 4.45 3.34
C ALA A 90 -0.01 5.07 3.73
N ILE A 91 -0.03 6.35 4.06
CA ILE A 91 1.16 7.12 4.41
C ILE A 91 1.00 7.61 5.83
N PHE A 92 2.01 7.32 6.66
CA PHE A 92 2.01 7.68 8.08
C PHE A 92 3.23 8.53 8.40
N ALA A 93 3.09 9.48 9.33
CA ALA A 93 4.22 10.14 9.93
C ALA A 93 5.05 9.11 10.69
N ASN A 94 6.37 9.14 10.51
CA ASN A 94 7.24 8.24 11.27
C ASN A 94 7.31 8.68 12.75
N ASP A 95 7.90 7.84 13.61
CA ASP A 95 7.95 8.09 15.05
C ASP A 95 8.67 9.39 15.40
N LYS A 96 9.72 9.73 14.66
CA LYS A 96 10.45 10.99 14.85
C LYS A 96 9.54 12.19 14.61
N LEU A 97 8.76 12.15 13.54
CA LEU A 97 7.84 13.25 13.20
C LEU A 97 6.70 13.35 14.21
N LYS A 98 6.17 12.20 14.66
CA LYS A 98 5.15 12.13 15.70
C LYS A 98 5.66 12.73 17.01
N LYS A 99 6.90 12.42 17.39
CA LYS A 99 7.54 12.93 18.59
C LYS A 99 7.70 14.46 18.52
N ILE A 100 8.18 14.97 17.41
CA ILE A 100 8.34 16.44 17.20
C ILE A 100 7.00 17.15 17.30
N ALA A 101 5.96 16.62 16.66
CA ALA A 101 4.62 17.18 16.71
C ALA A 101 4.06 17.20 18.14
N ARG A 102 4.30 16.13 18.91
CA ARG A 102 3.86 16.03 20.30
C ARG A 102 4.54 17.06 21.19
N GLU A 103 5.84 17.25 21.04
CA GLU A 103 6.61 18.25 21.77
C GLU A 103 6.13 19.67 21.47
N LYS A 104 5.85 19.99 20.22
CA LYS A 104 5.38 21.31 19.80
C LYS A 104 3.97 21.63 20.29
N THR A 105 3.16 20.63 20.52
CA THR A 105 1.78 20.83 21.02
C THR A 105 1.69 20.79 22.53
N GLY A 106 2.81 20.56 23.23
CA GLY A 106 2.85 20.51 24.68
C GLY A 106 2.24 19.26 25.28
N GLY A 107 1.98 18.26 24.46
CA GLY A 107 1.32 17.04 24.88
C GLY A 107 2.21 15.84 25.07
#